data_e89c7a4d4c5b72875544438daf0e8b64
#
_entry.id   e89c7a4d4c5b72875544438daf0e8b64
#
_cell.length_a   1.000
_cell.length_b   1.000
_cell.length_c   1.000
_cell.angle_alpha   90.00
_cell.angle_beta   90.00
_cell.angle_gamma   90.00
#
_symmetry.space_group_name_H-M   'P 1'
#
loop_
_entity.id
_entity.type
_entity.pdbx_description
1 polymer ?
#
loop_
_entity_poly.entity_id
_entity_poly.type
_entity_poly.pdbx_seq_one_letter_code
_entity_poly.pdbx_strand_id
1 'polypeptide(L)'
;MLLHEAPARARSPWVWMVLWQAIALSGGLSMVGSPIIYGLSPFGSSFPEAVGTAVELTTAEDYEALAAMDVHPWHIFALCLGLVLGAHLLLTLARTFYRVRRARARHRQMVQLLSTPLRSPSFGEMTSVPDFDAQVIEHDAPLAYCLPGRTNAGSVTVLSRGLLDQLTDAELAAVVAHERTHLRQRHHLLTMAFEAWYRALPWLPTTRYGREAVLELTEMLADDGALAEHGSDVLLRSIATTSTSGDGTRADLQPGDSGLITGIRLQRLLTRPRPLAWPASAGLLAVSALLLVGPTTLILVS
;
A
#
# COMPACT_ATOMS: atom_id res chain seq x y z
N MET A 1 -2.77 -13.71 -13.20
CA MET A 1 -4.16 -14.15 -13.15
C MET A 1 -4.42 -15.07 -11.96
N LEU A 2 -3.76 -16.22 -11.82
CA LEU A 2 -4.03 -17.19 -10.73
C LEU A 2 -3.85 -16.66 -9.29
N LEU A 3 -2.91 -15.75 -9.03
CA LEU A 3 -2.68 -15.22 -7.68
C LEU A 3 -3.73 -14.19 -7.25
N HIS A 4 -4.32 -13.46 -8.19
CA HIS A 4 -5.34 -12.46 -7.92
C HIS A 4 -6.69 -13.08 -7.54
N GLU A 5 -7.03 -14.26 -8.08
CA GLU A 5 -8.32 -14.94 -7.87
C GLU A 5 -8.27 -16.04 -6.81
N ALA A 6 -7.13 -16.23 -6.13
CA ALA A 6 -6.95 -17.34 -5.19
C ALA A 6 -7.84 -17.17 -3.95
N PRO A 7 -8.81 -18.07 -3.70
CA PRO A 7 -9.70 -18.00 -2.52
C PRO A 7 -8.93 -18.11 -1.20
N ALA A 8 -7.68 -18.58 -1.26
CA ALA A 8 -6.77 -18.68 -0.13
C ALA A 8 -6.40 -17.30 0.45
N ARG A 9 -6.52 -16.18 -0.32
CA ARG A 9 -6.24 -14.81 0.16
C ARG A 9 -7.10 -14.43 1.36
N ALA A 10 -8.39 -14.76 1.31
CA ALA A 10 -9.32 -14.50 2.38
C ALA A 10 -8.99 -15.25 3.70
N ARG A 11 -8.18 -16.30 3.62
CA ARG A 11 -7.82 -17.14 4.78
C ARG A 11 -6.66 -16.59 5.60
N SER A 12 -5.70 -15.90 4.99
CA SER A 12 -4.51 -15.33 5.65
C SER A 12 -4.03 -14.08 4.91
N PRO A 13 -4.75 -12.95 5.00
CA PRO A 13 -4.46 -11.75 4.20
C PRO A 13 -3.03 -11.22 4.39
N TRP A 14 -2.46 -11.31 5.60
CA TRP A 14 -1.13 -10.81 5.90
C TRP A 14 -0.02 -11.54 5.14
N VAL A 15 -0.15 -12.87 4.94
CA VAL A 15 0.82 -13.68 4.17
C VAL A 15 0.83 -13.24 2.70
N TRP A 16 -0.36 -13.04 2.14
CA TRP A 16 -0.53 -12.57 0.78
C TRP A 16 -0.06 -11.13 0.58
N MET A 17 -0.22 -10.30 1.61
CA MET A 17 0.34 -8.94 1.61
C MET A 17 1.87 -8.97 1.53
N VAL A 18 2.54 -9.83 2.30
CA VAL A 18 3.99 -10.02 2.24
C VAL A 18 4.43 -10.52 0.87
N LEU A 19 3.69 -11.49 0.29
CA LEU A 19 4.01 -12.02 -1.04
C LEU A 19 3.92 -10.92 -2.13
N TRP A 20 2.88 -10.09 -2.12
CA TRP A 20 2.76 -9.00 -3.09
C TRP A 20 3.86 -7.96 -2.94
N GLN A 21 4.26 -7.64 -1.71
CA GLN A 21 5.41 -6.76 -1.46
C GLN A 21 6.71 -7.37 -2.00
N ALA A 22 6.92 -8.66 -1.77
CA ALA A 22 8.09 -9.38 -2.30
C ALA A 22 8.11 -9.38 -3.84
N ILE A 23 6.98 -9.63 -4.49
CA ILE A 23 6.84 -9.57 -5.96
C ILE A 23 7.17 -8.16 -6.48
N ALA A 24 6.62 -7.12 -5.85
CA ALA A 24 6.84 -5.74 -6.29
C ALA A 24 8.31 -5.32 -6.13
N LEU A 25 8.92 -5.61 -4.98
CA LEU A 25 10.32 -5.28 -4.71
C LEU A 25 11.27 -6.09 -5.59
N SER A 26 11.08 -7.39 -5.68
CA SER A 26 11.89 -8.26 -6.55
C SER A 26 11.79 -7.85 -8.01
N GLY A 27 10.58 -7.60 -8.50
CA GLY A 27 10.35 -7.14 -9.88
C GLY A 27 11.03 -5.80 -10.15
N GLY A 28 10.90 -4.83 -9.24
CA GLY A 28 11.57 -3.53 -9.36
C GLY A 28 13.08 -3.64 -9.33
N LEU A 29 13.63 -4.41 -8.38
CA LEU A 29 15.08 -4.64 -8.26
C LEU A 29 15.63 -5.36 -9.50
N SER A 30 14.97 -6.40 -9.99
CA SER A 30 15.41 -7.13 -11.18
C SER A 30 15.35 -6.27 -12.44
N MET A 31 14.26 -5.50 -12.59
CA MET A 31 14.04 -4.67 -13.77
C MET A 31 15.07 -3.54 -13.90
N VAL A 32 15.51 -2.98 -12.78
CA VAL A 32 16.53 -1.92 -12.72
C VAL A 32 17.94 -2.52 -12.58
N GLY A 33 18.10 -3.48 -11.68
CA GLY A 33 19.39 -4.06 -11.32
C GLY A 33 20.05 -4.86 -12.47
N SER A 34 19.26 -5.72 -13.15
CA SER A 34 19.83 -6.56 -14.21
C SER A 34 20.50 -5.76 -15.35
N PRO A 35 19.88 -4.73 -15.93
CA PRO A 35 20.54 -3.93 -16.96
C PRO A 35 21.71 -3.11 -16.43
N ILE A 36 21.68 -2.67 -15.16
CA ILE A 36 22.81 -1.96 -14.56
C ILE A 36 23.99 -2.91 -14.38
N ILE A 37 23.78 -4.12 -13.83
CA ILE A 37 24.85 -5.12 -13.65
C ILE A 37 25.45 -5.51 -14.99
N TYR A 38 24.61 -5.83 -15.98
CA TYR A 38 25.09 -6.16 -17.31
C TYR A 38 25.86 -4.99 -17.94
N GLY A 39 25.38 -3.76 -17.77
CA GLY A 39 26.08 -2.58 -18.31
C GLY A 39 27.41 -2.29 -17.64
N LEU A 40 27.57 -2.65 -16.36
CA LEU A 40 28.81 -2.48 -15.61
C LEU A 40 29.77 -3.68 -15.69
N SER A 41 29.36 -4.80 -16.24
CA SER A 41 30.17 -6.02 -16.29
C SER A 41 31.56 -5.90 -16.92
N PRO A 42 31.86 -5.00 -17.90
CA PRO A 42 33.20 -4.80 -18.40
C PRO A 42 34.16 -4.10 -17.42
N PHE A 43 33.64 -3.45 -16.38
CA PHE A 43 34.43 -2.61 -15.47
C PHE A 43 34.93 -3.34 -14.23
N GLY A 44 34.46 -4.56 -13.94
CA GLY A 44 34.93 -5.34 -12.77
C GLY A 44 34.20 -6.66 -12.61
N SER A 45 34.75 -7.48 -11.74
CA SER A 45 34.24 -8.82 -11.44
C SER A 45 33.13 -8.84 -10.36
N SER A 46 32.93 -7.72 -9.67
CA SER A 46 31.89 -7.51 -8.70
C SER A 46 31.25 -6.13 -8.86
N PHE A 47 29.99 -6.00 -8.46
CA PHE A 47 29.26 -4.73 -8.56
C PHE A 47 29.97 -3.54 -7.91
N PRO A 48 30.50 -3.63 -6.66
CA PRO A 48 31.24 -2.52 -6.05
C PRO A 48 32.53 -2.16 -6.80
N GLU A 49 33.28 -3.15 -7.29
CA GLU A 49 34.49 -2.96 -8.09
C GLU A 49 34.14 -2.27 -9.42
N ALA A 50 33.17 -2.80 -10.14
CA ALA A 50 32.73 -2.25 -11.43
C ALA A 50 32.26 -0.80 -11.32
N VAL A 51 31.49 -0.46 -10.26
CA VAL A 51 31.10 0.93 -9.99
C VAL A 51 32.32 1.80 -9.67
N GLY A 52 33.26 1.31 -8.83
CA GLY A 52 34.49 2.02 -8.47
C GLY A 52 35.32 2.35 -9.72
N THR A 53 35.61 1.35 -10.54
CA THR A 53 36.40 1.50 -11.78
C THR A 53 35.70 2.46 -12.75
N ALA A 54 34.38 2.30 -12.97
CA ALA A 54 33.63 3.19 -13.87
C ALA A 54 33.66 4.66 -13.42
N VAL A 55 33.53 4.91 -12.10
CA VAL A 55 33.61 6.25 -11.52
C VAL A 55 35.04 6.81 -11.65
N GLU A 56 36.06 6.02 -11.33
CA GLU A 56 37.46 6.42 -11.42
C GLU A 56 37.85 6.84 -12.85
N LEU A 57 37.57 5.99 -13.83
CA LEU A 57 37.85 6.28 -15.24
C LEU A 57 37.11 7.52 -15.75
N THR A 58 35.87 7.71 -15.31
CA THR A 58 35.07 8.87 -15.70
C THR A 58 35.58 10.16 -15.06
N THR A 59 36.00 10.12 -13.80
CA THR A 59 36.49 11.29 -13.06
C THR A 59 37.93 11.66 -13.42
N ALA A 60 38.75 10.66 -13.75
CA ALA A 60 40.12 10.87 -14.21
C ALA A 60 40.20 11.32 -15.70
N GLU A 61 39.08 11.34 -16.42
CA GLU A 61 39.02 11.63 -17.87
C GLU A 61 39.96 10.73 -18.70
N ASP A 62 40.20 9.49 -18.21
CA ASP A 62 41.11 8.54 -18.86
C ASP A 62 40.39 7.80 -20.01
N TYR A 63 40.20 8.52 -21.10
CA TYR A 63 39.53 8.00 -22.28
C TYR A 63 40.35 6.91 -23.01
N GLU A 64 41.70 6.88 -22.82
CA GLU A 64 42.55 5.84 -23.41
C GLU A 64 42.33 4.50 -22.70
N ALA A 65 42.30 4.49 -21.37
CA ALA A 65 41.98 3.31 -20.60
C ALA A 65 40.54 2.84 -20.85
N LEU A 66 39.60 3.76 -20.96
CA LEU A 66 38.21 3.44 -21.31
C LEU A 66 38.08 2.81 -22.71
N ALA A 67 38.82 3.34 -23.69
CA ALA A 67 38.83 2.81 -25.06
C ALA A 67 39.52 1.43 -25.17
N ALA A 68 40.44 1.13 -24.25
CA ALA A 68 41.13 -0.17 -24.19
C ALA A 68 40.22 -1.28 -23.57
N MET A 69 39.15 -0.93 -22.91
CA MET A 69 38.17 -1.89 -22.37
C MET A 69 37.28 -2.42 -23.50
N ASP A 70 36.88 -3.70 -23.40
CA ASP A 70 35.95 -4.34 -24.33
C ASP A 70 34.50 -3.95 -24.01
N VAL A 71 34.22 -2.62 -24.08
CA VAL A 71 32.88 -2.08 -23.79
C VAL A 71 32.04 -2.11 -25.06
N HIS A 72 31.25 -3.16 -25.18
CA HIS A 72 30.31 -3.28 -26.30
C HIS A 72 29.16 -2.26 -26.19
N PRO A 73 28.62 -1.70 -27.28
CA PRO A 73 27.49 -0.75 -27.25
C PRO A 73 26.27 -1.23 -26.46
N TRP A 74 26.02 -2.55 -26.35
CA TRP A 74 24.97 -3.11 -25.56
C TRP A 74 25.16 -2.92 -24.05
N HIS A 75 26.38 -2.83 -23.54
CA HIS A 75 26.65 -2.54 -22.12
C HIS A 75 26.23 -1.09 -21.81
N ILE A 76 26.59 -0.15 -22.67
CA ILE A 76 26.19 1.26 -22.53
C ILE A 76 24.68 1.41 -22.63
N PHE A 77 24.06 0.75 -23.61
CA PHE A 77 22.60 0.76 -23.76
C PHE A 77 21.89 0.21 -22.51
N ALA A 78 22.34 -0.92 -21.99
CA ALA A 78 21.75 -1.53 -20.82
C ALA A 78 21.91 -0.67 -19.56
N LEU A 79 23.11 -0.07 -19.36
CA LEU A 79 23.35 0.84 -18.24
C LEU A 79 22.43 2.06 -18.31
N CYS A 80 22.34 2.71 -19.47
CA CYS A 80 21.44 3.84 -19.69
C CYS A 80 19.97 3.44 -19.46
N LEU A 81 19.56 2.28 -19.96
CA LEU A 81 18.21 1.76 -19.78
C LEU A 81 17.89 1.56 -18.29
N GLY A 82 18.79 0.92 -17.53
CA GLY A 82 18.63 0.69 -16.10
C GLY A 82 18.54 1.99 -15.30
N LEU A 83 19.43 2.95 -15.60
CA LEU A 83 19.44 4.27 -14.96
C LEU A 83 18.15 5.07 -15.26
N VAL A 84 17.73 5.11 -16.52
CA VAL A 84 16.51 5.81 -16.93
C VAL A 84 15.28 5.18 -16.29
N LEU A 85 15.20 3.84 -16.29
CA LEU A 85 14.09 3.11 -15.68
C LEU A 85 14.05 3.31 -14.15
N GLY A 86 15.20 3.23 -13.49
CA GLY A 86 15.32 3.50 -12.06
C GLY A 86 14.92 4.94 -11.71
N ALA A 87 15.42 5.91 -12.47
CA ALA A 87 15.04 7.32 -12.31
C ALA A 87 13.54 7.54 -12.52
N HIS A 88 12.94 6.89 -13.54
CA HIS A 88 11.51 6.96 -13.81
C HIS A 88 10.67 6.40 -12.65
N LEU A 89 11.03 5.22 -12.13
CA LEU A 89 10.34 4.61 -10.99
C LEU A 89 10.44 5.50 -9.74
N LEU A 90 11.63 5.96 -9.39
CA LEU A 90 11.85 6.83 -8.24
C LEU A 90 11.11 8.16 -8.37
N LEU A 91 11.17 8.80 -9.55
CA LEU A 91 10.49 10.06 -9.80
C LEU A 91 8.97 9.90 -9.74
N THR A 92 8.42 8.80 -10.26
CA THR A 92 6.98 8.51 -10.20
C THR A 92 6.55 8.27 -8.76
N LEU A 93 7.33 7.52 -7.98
CA LEU A 93 7.08 7.33 -6.55
C LEU A 93 7.11 8.66 -5.79
N ALA A 94 8.15 9.48 -5.99
CA ALA A 94 8.30 10.78 -5.34
C ALA A 94 7.15 11.73 -5.71
N ARG A 95 6.76 11.80 -6.98
CA ARG A 95 5.63 12.61 -7.45
C ARG A 95 4.31 12.13 -6.85
N THR A 96 4.07 10.82 -6.78
CA THR A 96 2.87 10.24 -6.18
C THR A 96 2.82 10.57 -4.69
N PHE A 97 3.93 10.36 -3.98
CA PHE A 97 4.05 10.71 -2.57
C PHE A 97 3.77 12.19 -2.30
N TYR A 98 4.38 13.08 -3.09
CA TYR A 98 4.18 14.52 -2.95
C TYR A 98 2.72 14.93 -3.19
N ARG A 99 2.10 14.41 -4.27
CA ARG A 99 0.69 14.68 -4.59
C ARG A 99 -0.24 14.24 -3.46
N VAL A 100 -0.07 13.01 -2.97
CA VAL A 100 -0.88 12.46 -1.89
C VAL A 100 -0.69 13.28 -0.60
N ARG A 101 0.54 13.59 -0.23
CA ARG A 101 0.80 14.44 0.95
C ARG A 101 0.15 15.82 0.83
N ARG A 102 0.29 16.46 -0.33
CA ARG A 102 -0.32 17.78 -0.57
C ARG A 102 -1.85 17.72 -0.55
N ALA A 103 -2.45 16.70 -1.15
CA ALA A 103 -3.91 16.50 -1.13
C ALA A 103 -4.41 16.29 0.30
N ARG A 104 -3.74 15.43 1.09
CA ARG A 104 -4.07 15.21 2.51
C ARG A 104 -3.91 16.46 3.37
N ALA A 105 -2.86 17.23 3.16
CA ALA A 105 -2.66 18.49 3.89
C ALA A 105 -3.82 19.47 3.65
N ARG A 106 -4.23 19.64 2.39
CA ARG A 106 -5.39 20.46 2.03
C ARG A 106 -6.68 19.92 2.62
N HIS A 107 -6.91 18.61 2.50
CA HIS A 107 -8.11 17.98 3.07
C HIS A 107 -8.17 18.15 4.59
N ARG A 108 -7.04 17.98 5.28
CA ARG A 108 -6.95 18.22 6.73
C ARG A 108 -7.30 19.65 7.12
N GLN A 109 -6.84 20.64 6.35
CA GLN A 109 -7.21 22.05 6.58
C GLN A 109 -8.71 22.27 6.40
N MET A 110 -9.32 21.68 5.36
CA MET A 110 -10.78 21.75 5.15
C MET A 110 -11.55 21.11 6.32
N VAL A 111 -11.14 19.92 6.76
CA VAL A 111 -11.77 19.23 7.89
C VAL A 111 -11.68 20.10 9.15
N GLN A 112 -10.52 20.67 9.46
CA GLN A 112 -10.34 21.55 10.64
C GLN A 112 -11.22 22.79 10.61
N LEU A 113 -11.58 23.28 9.42
CA LEU A 113 -12.45 24.46 9.28
C LEU A 113 -13.95 24.12 9.32
N LEU A 114 -14.32 22.91 8.89
CA LEU A 114 -15.72 22.49 8.67
C LEU A 114 -16.22 21.49 9.69
N SER A 115 -15.36 20.95 10.54
CA SER A 115 -15.73 19.94 11.53
C SER A 115 -15.89 20.53 12.92
N THR A 116 -16.73 19.88 13.70
CA THR A 116 -16.92 20.14 15.12
C THR A 116 -16.37 18.97 15.93
N PRO A 117 -15.64 19.18 17.04
CA PRO A 117 -15.22 18.08 17.90
C PRO A 117 -16.40 17.26 18.39
N LEU A 118 -16.31 15.94 18.37
CA LEU A 118 -17.39 15.04 18.82
C LEU A 118 -17.77 15.29 20.30
N ARG A 119 -16.82 15.73 21.11
CA ARG A 119 -17.03 16.12 22.53
C ARG A 119 -17.66 17.51 22.72
N SER A 120 -18.11 18.16 21.65
CA SER A 120 -18.83 19.43 21.77
C SER A 120 -20.19 19.22 22.44
N PRO A 121 -20.68 20.17 23.27
CA PRO A 121 -22.02 20.11 23.84
C PRO A 121 -23.14 19.93 22.82
N SER A 122 -22.88 20.22 21.55
CA SER A 122 -23.81 20.06 20.43
C SER A 122 -24.22 18.61 20.15
N PHE A 123 -23.46 17.61 20.62
CA PHE A 123 -23.72 16.19 20.34
C PHE A 123 -24.24 15.39 21.56
N GLY A 124 -24.47 16.05 22.70
CA GLY A 124 -24.90 15.39 23.93
C GLY A 124 -23.83 14.50 24.57
N GLU A 125 -24.16 13.83 25.67
CA GLU A 125 -23.29 12.82 26.28
C GLU A 125 -23.37 11.50 25.48
N MET A 126 -22.61 11.35 24.41
CA MET A 126 -22.31 10.05 23.82
C MET A 126 -21.27 9.34 24.71
N THR A 127 -21.76 8.72 25.80
CA THR A 127 -20.93 8.16 26.88
C THR A 127 -20.19 6.88 26.51
N SER A 128 -20.53 6.24 25.40
CA SER A 128 -20.04 4.91 25.01
C SER A 128 -18.98 4.91 23.91
N VAL A 129 -18.69 6.06 23.32
CA VAL A 129 -17.64 6.15 22.29
C VAL A 129 -16.27 6.23 22.97
N PRO A 130 -15.31 5.34 22.63
CA PRO A 130 -13.99 5.34 23.22
C PRO A 130 -13.30 6.70 23.14
N ASP A 131 -12.42 6.98 24.11
CA ASP A 131 -11.66 8.22 24.25
C ASP A 131 -10.68 8.44 23.06
N PHE A 132 -11.23 8.91 21.92
CA PHE A 132 -10.42 9.25 20.74
C PHE A 132 -10.80 10.64 20.20
N ASP A 133 -9.84 11.29 19.58
CA ASP A 133 -10.00 12.60 19.00
C ASP A 133 -10.76 12.48 17.66
N ALA A 134 -12.09 12.62 17.72
CA ALA A 134 -12.97 12.56 16.57
C ALA A 134 -13.50 13.94 16.22
N GLN A 135 -13.56 14.20 14.92
CA GLN A 135 -14.17 15.37 14.32
C GLN A 135 -15.43 14.96 13.57
N VAL A 136 -16.50 15.71 13.74
CA VAL A 136 -17.78 15.47 13.04
C VAL A 136 -17.95 16.50 11.95
N ILE A 137 -18.30 16.03 10.74
CA ILE A 137 -18.67 16.89 9.61
C ILE A 137 -20.17 16.77 9.35
N GLU A 138 -20.81 17.90 9.05
CA GLU A 138 -22.22 17.94 8.64
C GLU A 138 -22.35 17.41 7.21
N HIS A 139 -22.66 16.11 7.09
CA HIS A 139 -22.83 15.41 5.82
C HIS A 139 -23.79 14.25 5.99
N ASP A 140 -24.80 14.14 5.10
CA ASP A 140 -25.87 13.15 5.23
C ASP A 140 -25.43 11.71 4.92
N ALA A 141 -24.45 11.53 4.00
CA ALA A 141 -23.92 10.21 3.70
C ALA A 141 -23.07 9.70 4.88
N PRO A 142 -23.19 8.39 5.26
CA PRO A 142 -22.40 7.80 6.32
C PRO A 142 -20.93 7.66 5.89
N LEU A 143 -20.07 8.50 6.44
CA LEU A 143 -18.66 8.54 6.15
C LEU A 143 -17.86 8.40 7.45
N ALA A 144 -16.86 7.51 7.42
CA ALA A 144 -15.82 7.42 8.45
C ALA A 144 -14.46 7.27 7.77
N TYR A 145 -13.48 8.02 8.23
CA TYR A 145 -12.10 7.85 7.79
C TYR A 145 -11.13 8.47 8.78
N CYS A 146 -9.90 7.99 8.75
CA CYS A 146 -8.84 8.56 9.57
C CYS A 146 -7.84 9.35 8.73
N LEU A 147 -7.54 10.56 9.16
CA LEU A 147 -6.48 11.40 8.58
C LEU A 147 -5.18 11.14 9.35
N PRO A 148 -4.14 10.54 8.74
CA PRO A 148 -2.88 10.31 9.40
C PRO A 148 -2.20 11.62 9.75
N GLY A 149 -1.73 11.74 11.01
CA GLY A 149 -0.88 12.81 11.47
C GLY A 149 0.60 12.62 11.10
N ARG A 150 1.46 13.51 11.58
CA ARG A 150 2.93 13.31 11.50
C ARG A 150 3.37 12.15 12.40
N THR A 151 2.65 11.94 13.49
CA THR A 151 2.75 10.81 14.42
C THR A 151 1.37 10.19 14.58
N ASN A 152 1.28 8.96 15.11
CA ASN A 152 -0.01 8.33 15.37
C ASN A 152 -0.87 9.16 16.37
N ALA A 153 -0.23 9.83 17.32
CA ALA A 153 -0.91 10.73 18.27
C ALA A 153 -1.53 11.99 17.63
N GLY A 154 -1.12 12.35 16.42
CA GLY A 154 -1.68 13.49 15.68
C GLY A 154 -2.66 13.08 14.59
N SER A 155 -3.12 11.84 14.55
CA SER A 155 -4.17 11.38 13.63
C SER A 155 -5.55 11.83 14.12
N VAL A 156 -6.42 12.21 13.19
CA VAL A 156 -7.77 12.65 13.45
C VAL A 156 -8.74 11.69 12.80
N THR A 157 -9.68 11.17 13.57
CA THR A 157 -10.80 10.39 13.04
C THR A 157 -11.91 11.35 12.63
N VAL A 158 -12.41 11.23 11.41
CA VAL A 158 -13.49 12.06 10.88
C VAL A 158 -14.73 11.19 10.70
N LEU A 159 -15.85 11.63 11.24
CA LEU A 159 -17.14 10.97 11.17
C LEU A 159 -18.15 11.94 10.55
N SER A 160 -19.10 11.47 9.77
CA SER A 160 -20.20 12.29 9.30
C SER A 160 -21.41 12.21 10.24
N ARG A 161 -22.28 13.23 10.19
CA ARG A 161 -23.56 13.24 10.90
C ARG A 161 -24.41 12.04 10.48
N GLY A 162 -24.53 11.79 9.17
CA GLY A 162 -25.30 10.66 8.66
C GLY A 162 -24.79 9.30 9.14
N LEU A 163 -23.50 9.15 9.45
CA LEU A 163 -22.97 7.94 10.08
C LEU A 163 -23.44 7.81 11.54
N LEU A 164 -23.36 8.89 12.31
CA LEU A 164 -23.78 8.91 13.71
C LEU A 164 -25.28 8.65 13.87
N ASP A 165 -26.09 9.11 12.93
CA ASP A 165 -27.54 8.93 12.95
C ASP A 165 -27.98 7.51 12.52
N GLN A 166 -27.14 6.76 11.80
CA GLN A 166 -27.47 5.44 11.26
C GLN A 166 -26.90 4.28 12.06
N LEU A 167 -25.79 4.47 12.79
CA LEU A 167 -25.11 3.41 13.52
C LEU A 167 -25.40 3.46 15.02
N THR A 168 -25.50 2.29 15.61
CA THR A 168 -25.45 2.14 17.07
C THR A 168 -24.03 2.41 17.57
N ASP A 169 -23.88 2.70 18.87
CA ASP A 169 -22.57 2.93 19.49
C ASP A 169 -21.60 1.77 19.28
N ALA A 170 -22.09 0.53 19.33
CA ALA A 170 -21.28 -0.66 19.09
C ALA A 170 -20.80 -0.77 17.64
N GLU A 171 -21.65 -0.45 16.68
CA GLU A 171 -21.31 -0.42 15.25
C GLU A 171 -20.34 0.71 14.93
N LEU A 172 -20.54 1.89 15.54
CA LEU A 172 -19.62 3.02 15.42
C LEU A 172 -18.24 2.67 15.98
N ALA A 173 -18.18 2.03 17.15
CA ALA A 173 -16.91 1.58 17.73
C ALA A 173 -16.18 0.58 16.83
N ALA A 174 -16.91 -0.34 16.17
CA ALA A 174 -16.31 -1.28 15.20
C ALA A 174 -15.76 -0.57 13.95
N VAL A 175 -16.48 0.42 13.41
CA VAL A 175 -16.00 1.25 12.29
C VAL A 175 -14.73 2.01 12.68
N VAL A 176 -14.70 2.61 13.86
CA VAL A 176 -13.53 3.32 14.36
C VAL A 176 -12.33 2.38 14.55
N ALA A 177 -12.55 1.17 15.08
CA ALA A 177 -11.48 0.17 15.22
C ALA A 177 -10.91 -0.25 13.86
N HIS A 178 -11.77 -0.40 12.84
CA HIS A 178 -11.37 -0.64 11.44
C HIS A 178 -10.47 0.50 10.92
N GLU A 179 -10.92 1.75 11.03
CA GLU A 179 -10.15 2.92 10.57
C GLU A 179 -8.82 3.10 11.33
N ARG A 180 -8.82 2.84 12.64
CA ARG A 180 -7.59 2.84 13.46
C ARG A 180 -6.59 1.79 13.01
N THR A 181 -7.06 0.63 12.54
CA THR A 181 -6.19 -0.42 12.02
C THR A 181 -5.49 0.03 10.74
N HIS A 182 -6.18 0.74 9.83
CA HIS A 182 -5.54 1.34 8.66
C HIS A 182 -4.40 2.29 9.04
N LEU A 183 -4.57 3.09 10.10
CA LEU A 183 -3.52 3.98 10.59
C LEU A 183 -2.36 3.20 11.23
N ARG A 184 -2.67 2.29 12.14
CA ARG A 184 -1.69 1.50 12.90
C ARG A 184 -0.79 0.68 11.99
N GLN A 185 -1.38 0.04 10.99
CA GLN A 185 -0.67 -0.78 10.00
C GLN A 185 -0.15 0.03 8.81
N ARG A 186 -0.35 1.36 8.80
CA ARG A 186 0.12 2.26 7.74
C ARG A 186 -0.30 1.83 6.33
N HIS A 187 -1.50 1.28 6.17
CA HIS A 187 -2.02 0.79 4.91
C HIS A 187 -1.90 1.81 3.77
N HIS A 188 -2.03 3.09 4.10
CA HIS A 188 -1.88 4.18 3.15
C HIS A 188 -0.51 4.29 2.48
N LEU A 189 0.56 3.79 3.11
CA LEU A 189 1.88 3.76 2.48
C LEU A 189 1.97 2.63 1.45
N LEU A 190 1.38 1.48 1.78
CA LEU A 190 1.33 0.33 0.89
C LEU A 190 0.50 0.63 -0.35
N THR A 191 -0.72 1.11 -0.17
CA THR A 191 -1.61 1.47 -1.29
C THR A 191 -0.99 2.53 -2.18
N MET A 192 -0.31 3.54 -1.59
CA MET A 192 0.39 4.57 -2.36
C MET A 192 1.59 4.01 -3.14
N ALA A 193 2.37 3.09 -2.56
CA ALA A 193 3.50 2.47 -3.25
C ALA A 193 3.05 1.64 -4.46
N PHE A 194 1.99 0.83 -4.31
CA PHE A 194 1.42 0.05 -5.40
C PHE A 194 0.73 0.91 -6.46
N GLU A 195 0.09 2.00 -6.07
CA GLU A 195 -0.45 3.00 -6.99
C GLU A 195 0.67 3.66 -7.81
N ALA A 196 1.78 4.03 -7.16
CA ALA A 196 2.94 4.60 -7.84
C ALA A 196 3.56 3.59 -8.83
N TRP A 197 3.65 2.33 -8.43
CA TRP A 197 4.15 1.25 -9.28
C TRP A 197 3.28 1.04 -10.51
N TYR A 198 1.95 0.98 -10.33
CA TYR A 198 1.00 0.91 -11.44
C TYR A 198 1.11 2.13 -12.37
N ARG A 199 1.23 3.34 -11.83
CA ARG A 199 1.39 4.56 -12.65
C ARG A 199 2.70 4.62 -13.42
N ALA A 200 3.76 4.04 -12.88
CA ALA A 200 5.05 3.98 -13.56
C ALA A 200 5.04 2.96 -14.71
N LEU A 201 4.34 1.84 -14.55
CA LEU A 201 4.34 0.72 -15.49
C LEU A 201 2.91 0.23 -15.79
N PRO A 202 2.04 1.07 -16.36
CA PRO A 202 0.61 0.75 -16.54
C PRO A 202 0.38 -0.37 -17.55
N TRP A 203 1.32 -0.61 -18.44
CA TRP A 203 1.31 -1.69 -19.44
C TRP A 203 1.67 -3.07 -18.85
N LEU A 204 2.23 -3.11 -17.65
CA LEU A 204 2.61 -4.37 -16.98
C LEU A 204 1.44 -4.90 -16.16
N PRO A 205 0.82 -6.05 -16.53
CA PRO A 205 -0.37 -6.56 -15.84
C PRO A 205 -0.16 -6.78 -14.34
N THR A 206 1.06 -7.18 -13.95
CA THR A 206 1.41 -7.45 -12.54
C THR A 206 1.22 -6.22 -11.65
N THR A 207 1.48 -5.01 -12.17
CA THR A 207 1.31 -3.77 -11.40
C THR A 207 -0.17 -3.48 -11.11
N ARG A 208 -1.05 -3.72 -12.08
CA ARG A 208 -2.50 -3.60 -11.92
C ARG A 208 -3.02 -4.61 -10.90
N TYR A 209 -2.71 -5.90 -11.09
CA TYR A 209 -3.14 -6.95 -10.16
C TYR A 209 -2.61 -6.75 -8.74
N GLY A 210 -1.37 -6.29 -8.62
CA GLY A 210 -0.77 -5.97 -7.31
C GLY A 210 -1.50 -4.82 -6.61
N ARG A 211 -1.84 -3.75 -7.35
CA ARG A 211 -2.63 -2.62 -6.83
C ARG A 211 -4.01 -3.08 -6.33
N GLU A 212 -4.75 -3.82 -7.16
CA GLU A 212 -6.08 -4.34 -6.82
C GLU A 212 -6.02 -5.28 -5.60
N ALA A 213 -5.08 -6.22 -5.59
CA ALA A 213 -4.90 -7.16 -4.49
C ALA A 213 -4.55 -6.46 -3.17
N VAL A 214 -3.65 -5.46 -3.20
CA VAL A 214 -3.25 -4.72 -1.99
C VAL A 214 -4.41 -3.89 -1.45
N LEU A 215 -5.23 -3.28 -2.30
CA LEU A 215 -6.45 -2.58 -1.87
C LEU A 215 -7.41 -3.53 -1.14
N GLU A 216 -7.67 -4.71 -1.71
CA GLU A 216 -8.53 -5.73 -1.08
C GLU A 216 -7.94 -6.27 0.22
N LEU A 217 -6.65 -6.60 0.23
CA LEU A 217 -5.97 -7.14 1.41
C LEU A 217 -5.90 -6.14 2.57
N THR A 218 -5.73 -4.84 2.29
CA THR A 218 -5.74 -3.82 3.35
C THR A 218 -7.09 -3.70 4.02
N GLU A 219 -8.21 -3.90 3.28
CA GLU A 219 -9.55 -3.95 3.85
C GLU A 219 -9.74 -5.18 4.75
N MET A 220 -9.31 -6.36 4.28
CA MET A 220 -9.40 -7.58 5.08
C MET A 220 -8.57 -7.50 6.37
N LEU A 221 -7.40 -6.87 6.32
CA LEU A 221 -6.55 -6.66 7.49
C LEU A 221 -7.14 -5.64 8.46
N ALA A 222 -7.82 -4.63 7.96
CA ALA A 222 -8.54 -3.67 8.79
C ALA A 222 -9.77 -4.32 9.47
N ASP A 223 -10.48 -5.20 8.75
CA ASP A 223 -11.54 -6.02 9.33
C ASP A 223 -11.01 -6.96 10.43
N ASP A 224 -9.86 -7.61 10.20
CA ASP A 224 -9.22 -8.45 11.21
C ASP A 224 -8.85 -7.65 12.48
N GLY A 225 -8.41 -6.40 12.31
CA GLY A 225 -8.16 -5.50 13.44
C GLY A 225 -9.43 -5.13 14.22
N ALA A 226 -10.52 -4.87 13.51
CA ALA A 226 -11.81 -4.60 14.15
C ALA A 226 -12.39 -5.84 14.84
N LEU A 227 -12.25 -7.03 14.23
CA LEU A 227 -12.68 -8.30 14.81
C LEU A 227 -11.93 -8.70 16.08
N ALA A 228 -10.73 -8.19 16.29
CA ALA A 228 -9.98 -8.42 17.54
C ALA A 228 -10.62 -7.72 18.75
N GLU A 229 -11.41 -6.67 18.53
CA GLU A 229 -12.01 -5.83 19.56
C GLU A 229 -13.55 -5.97 19.59
N HIS A 230 -14.19 -6.31 18.45
CA HIS A 230 -15.62 -6.32 18.26
C HIS A 230 -16.13 -7.62 17.64
N GLY A 231 -17.41 -7.94 17.87
CA GLY A 231 -18.05 -9.11 17.27
C GLY A 231 -18.26 -8.97 15.76
N SER A 232 -18.19 -10.09 15.04
CA SER A 232 -18.39 -10.10 13.58
C SER A 232 -19.76 -9.61 13.13
N ASP A 233 -20.80 -9.83 13.94
CA ASP A 233 -22.18 -9.44 13.63
C ASP A 233 -22.32 -7.91 13.66
N VAL A 234 -21.62 -7.25 14.58
CA VAL A 234 -21.58 -5.80 14.70
C VAL A 234 -20.84 -5.22 13.49
N LEU A 235 -19.68 -5.79 13.15
CA LEU A 235 -18.91 -5.35 12.00
C LEU A 235 -19.67 -5.59 10.67
N LEU A 236 -20.34 -6.73 10.51
CA LEU A 236 -21.19 -7.02 9.35
C LEU A 236 -22.28 -5.97 9.15
N ARG A 237 -23.01 -5.62 10.23
CA ARG A 237 -24.06 -4.60 10.14
C ARG A 237 -23.48 -3.24 9.79
N SER A 238 -22.39 -2.83 10.43
CA SER A 238 -21.76 -1.54 10.14
C SER A 238 -21.31 -1.44 8.68
N ILE A 239 -20.69 -2.49 8.11
CA ILE A 239 -20.31 -2.51 6.70
C ILE A 239 -21.55 -2.47 5.78
N ALA A 240 -22.59 -3.25 6.09
CA ALA A 240 -23.83 -3.25 5.30
C ALA A 240 -24.49 -1.87 5.28
N THR A 241 -24.58 -1.21 6.43
CA THR A 241 -25.16 0.14 6.55
C THR A 241 -24.35 1.18 5.81
N THR A 242 -23.03 1.19 5.96
CA THR A 242 -22.16 2.16 5.29
C THR A 242 -22.04 1.93 3.78
N SER A 243 -22.17 0.67 3.31
CA SER A 243 -22.08 0.34 1.88
C SER A 243 -23.31 0.77 1.08
N THR A 244 -24.51 0.73 1.70
CA THR A 244 -25.77 1.08 1.02
C THR A 244 -25.91 2.57 0.79
N SER A 245 -25.19 3.40 1.55
CA SER A 245 -25.42 4.85 1.57
C SER A 245 -24.30 5.69 0.97
N GLY A 246 -23.16 5.14 0.59
CA GLY A 246 -22.06 6.01 0.18
C GLY A 246 -20.94 5.36 -0.61
N ASP A 247 -20.90 5.69 -1.87
CA ASP A 247 -19.77 5.45 -2.79
C ASP A 247 -18.66 6.53 -2.66
N GLY A 248 -18.62 7.27 -1.55
CA GLY A 248 -17.90 8.54 -1.44
C GLY A 248 -16.55 8.53 -0.75
N THR A 249 -16.12 7.46 -0.10
CA THR A 249 -15.00 7.56 0.86
C THR A 249 -13.60 7.31 0.29
N ARG A 250 -13.48 6.83 -0.95
CA ARG A 250 -12.17 6.59 -1.58
C ARG A 250 -12.12 7.17 -2.98
N ALA A 251 -11.66 8.40 -3.07
CA ALA A 251 -11.37 9.10 -4.34
C ALA A 251 -10.37 8.35 -5.26
N ASP A 252 -9.74 7.29 -4.77
CA ASP A 252 -8.72 6.51 -5.48
C ASP A 252 -9.26 5.21 -6.13
N LEU A 253 -10.52 4.83 -5.85
CA LEU A 253 -11.16 3.64 -6.43
C LEU A 253 -12.08 4.03 -7.60
N GLN A 254 -12.11 3.21 -8.64
CA GLN A 254 -13.14 3.32 -9.67
C GLN A 254 -14.49 2.85 -9.10
N PRO A 255 -15.64 3.41 -9.53
CA PRO A 255 -16.96 3.12 -8.96
C PRO A 255 -17.36 1.63 -8.93
N GLY A 256 -16.78 0.78 -9.77
CA GLY A 256 -17.03 -0.67 -9.78
C GLY A 256 -16.20 -1.48 -8.77
N ASP A 257 -15.04 -0.97 -8.37
CA ASP A 257 -14.10 -1.72 -7.51
C ASP A 257 -14.57 -1.75 -6.05
N SER A 258 -15.22 -0.68 -5.58
CA SER A 258 -15.71 -0.56 -4.19
C SER A 258 -16.75 -1.62 -3.86
N GLY A 259 -17.72 -1.84 -4.75
CA GLY A 259 -18.79 -2.82 -4.54
C GLY A 259 -18.28 -4.27 -4.50
N LEU A 260 -17.30 -4.60 -5.36
CA LEU A 260 -16.71 -5.93 -5.39
C LEU A 260 -15.91 -6.24 -4.10
N ILE A 261 -15.09 -5.28 -3.66
CA ILE A 261 -14.31 -5.41 -2.41
C ILE A 261 -15.26 -5.58 -1.22
N THR A 262 -16.33 -4.80 -1.15
CA THR A 262 -17.34 -4.92 -0.10
C THR A 262 -18.00 -6.29 -0.10
N GLY A 263 -18.37 -6.84 -1.26
CA GLY A 263 -18.93 -8.19 -1.40
C GLY A 263 -17.98 -9.27 -0.87
N ILE A 264 -16.70 -9.19 -1.20
CA ILE A 264 -15.67 -10.15 -0.72
C ILE A 264 -15.50 -10.04 0.81
N ARG A 265 -15.50 -8.84 1.38
CA ARG A 265 -15.42 -8.62 2.83
C ARG A 265 -16.62 -9.24 3.55
N LEU A 266 -17.85 -8.94 3.08
CA LEU A 266 -19.08 -9.50 3.65
C LEU A 266 -19.09 -11.02 3.58
N GLN A 267 -18.74 -11.60 2.43
CA GLN A 267 -18.63 -13.05 2.28
C GLN A 267 -17.61 -13.66 3.25
N ARG A 268 -16.44 -13.02 3.42
CA ARG A 268 -15.40 -13.47 4.35
C ARG A 268 -15.87 -13.44 5.79
N LEU A 269 -16.55 -12.39 6.22
CA LEU A 269 -17.08 -12.26 7.57
C LEU A 269 -18.18 -13.28 7.86
N LEU A 270 -19.04 -13.60 6.87
CA LEU A 270 -20.08 -14.61 6.97
C LEU A 270 -19.52 -16.04 7.03
N THR A 271 -18.55 -16.35 6.19
CA THR A 271 -18.01 -17.72 6.06
C THR A 271 -16.94 -18.05 7.10
N ARG A 272 -16.29 -17.01 7.66
CA ARG A 272 -15.17 -17.12 8.62
C ARG A 272 -14.18 -18.23 8.23
N PRO A 273 -13.51 -18.12 7.08
CA PRO A 273 -12.67 -19.19 6.59
C PRO A 273 -11.52 -19.46 7.57
N ARG A 274 -11.21 -20.73 7.80
CA ARG A 274 -10.08 -21.11 8.64
C ARG A 274 -8.78 -20.54 8.06
N PRO A 275 -7.88 -20.01 8.89
CA PRO A 275 -6.55 -19.59 8.43
C PRO A 275 -5.85 -20.68 7.63
N LEU A 276 -4.93 -20.29 6.76
CA LEU A 276 -4.08 -21.26 6.05
C LEU A 276 -3.33 -22.14 7.06
N ALA A 277 -3.21 -23.43 6.75
CA ALA A 277 -2.38 -24.33 7.54
C ALA A 277 -0.94 -23.80 7.61
N TRP A 278 -0.28 -23.97 8.75
CA TRP A 278 1.08 -23.46 8.97
C TRP A 278 2.07 -23.82 7.84
N PRO A 279 2.11 -25.06 7.28
CA PRO A 279 3.03 -25.38 6.19
C PRO A 279 2.78 -24.54 4.92
N ALA A 280 1.52 -24.25 4.60
CA ALA A 280 1.18 -23.44 3.43
C ALA A 280 1.59 -21.97 3.63
N SER A 281 1.36 -21.42 4.82
CA SER A 281 1.81 -20.07 5.17
C SER A 281 3.34 -19.96 5.15
N ALA A 282 4.03 -20.94 5.73
CA ALA A 282 5.50 -21.01 5.73
C ALA A 282 6.06 -21.13 4.30
N GLY A 283 5.41 -21.94 3.43
CA GLY A 283 5.78 -22.06 2.03
C GLY A 283 5.67 -20.73 1.26
N LEU A 284 4.57 -19.99 1.44
CA LEU A 284 4.40 -18.67 0.82
C LEU A 284 5.43 -17.65 1.33
N LEU A 285 5.74 -17.66 2.63
CA LEU A 285 6.77 -16.79 3.20
C LEU A 285 8.17 -17.16 2.70
N ALA A 286 8.47 -18.47 2.56
CA ALA A 286 9.73 -18.92 1.97
C ALA A 286 9.86 -18.47 0.50
N VAL A 287 8.80 -18.57 -0.29
CA VAL A 287 8.78 -18.02 -1.66
C VAL A 287 9.01 -16.51 -1.65
N SER A 288 8.35 -15.78 -0.74
CA SER A 288 8.55 -14.33 -0.60
C SER A 288 10.00 -13.98 -0.25
N ALA A 289 10.63 -14.74 0.65
CA ALA A 289 12.03 -14.57 1.00
C ALA A 289 12.96 -14.87 -0.19
N LEU A 290 12.73 -15.96 -0.93
CA LEU A 290 13.50 -16.32 -2.12
C LEU A 290 13.40 -15.24 -3.21
N LEU A 291 12.21 -14.67 -3.44
CA LEU A 291 12.02 -13.57 -4.38
C LEU A 291 12.85 -12.34 -4.02
N LEU A 292 13.03 -12.04 -2.74
CA LEU A 292 13.83 -10.91 -2.27
C LEU A 292 15.33 -11.22 -2.27
N VAL A 293 15.70 -12.40 -1.79
CA VAL A 293 17.12 -12.82 -1.69
C VAL A 293 17.74 -13.00 -3.09
N GLY A 294 17.01 -13.59 -4.06
CA GLY A 294 17.54 -13.86 -5.39
C GLY A 294 18.13 -12.62 -6.08
N PRO A 295 17.35 -11.56 -6.34
CA PRO A 295 17.88 -10.35 -6.98
C PRO A 295 18.93 -9.63 -6.15
N THR A 296 18.78 -9.60 -4.81
CA THR A 296 19.74 -8.92 -3.94
C THR A 296 21.09 -9.61 -3.91
N THR A 297 21.12 -10.95 -3.88
CA THR A 297 22.39 -11.71 -3.95
C THR A 297 23.05 -11.57 -5.32
N LEU A 298 22.28 -11.60 -6.41
CA LEU A 298 22.83 -11.36 -7.74
C LEU A 298 23.48 -9.98 -7.85
N ILE A 299 22.85 -8.93 -7.28
CA ILE A 299 23.41 -7.58 -7.28
C ILE A 299 24.68 -7.46 -6.44
N LEU A 300 24.80 -8.21 -5.34
CA LEU A 300 25.93 -8.11 -4.41
C LEU A 300 27.12 -9.01 -4.82
N VAL A 301 26.86 -10.12 -5.52
CA VAL A 301 27.87 -11.14 -5.87
C VAL A 301 28.34 -11.03 -7.32
N SER A 302 27.53 -10.43 -8.20
CA SER A 302 27.93 -10.07 -9.55
C SER A 302 28.72 -8.75 -9.55
#